data_0d1135c08c04c6d4ee638b3cc51dff3a
#
_entry.id   0d1135c08c04c6d4ee638b3cc51dff3a
#
_cell.length_a   1.000
_cell.length_b   1.000
_cell.length_c   1.000
_cell.angle_alpha   90.00
_cell.angle_beta   90.00
_cell.angle_gamma   90.00
#
_symmetry.space_group_name_H-M   'P 1'
#
loop_
_entity.id
_entity.type
_entity.pdbx_description
1 polymer ?
#
loop_
_entity_poly.entity_id
_entity_poly.type
_entity_poly.pdbx_seq_one_letter_code
_entity_poly.pdbx_strand_id
1 'polypeptide(L)'
;VVFVLVLLIPLALAGAAAWAGRVVVPADQVGVVTRRLVRPPAQRAFLHVNPYAARGVRATTLPPGTHWLLPVINSVECVSRVHVPAGMLGVVTALEGHHRTGHGLVARHVECDDFQDGARFLLGDGERRGEQGLQVKTLSGGQSYYINPRLFRVDMRPRTYVPPGTMGLVQAKEGAVRPSERNFGRHVECDSFQDGAAFLEGGGEQGRQLAVLGGGAYYDINPELFDVITVDNVASSRDGLTEAHLREISIKEDYTGVVIALDGAPPRPGSDGVVAPRVAGHSGFRLPWVFLENGGQRGVQEEILHKGTICALNPWFVRVMLIPTRVMILKWHDKKASEADNYDADLGEITVNVQGFDLSVQLSQNLRIPPEAAPTLVGQFGGMSTAELGGLIAHRAPMQRFVRDVLGVTVAGYFNQIAMTNSVLEFLSSYEDVRKDLTDRVRQALEKWGVETLDTNLGRFRPTDPSLLDTLKAMFLAEMRGKTLDMDVEHARLEDLADEYRARKEARRVGLELRAEVELLGPDNVMMIRVVREFANFDVPQYIGGGGDISAYLQTLPLPAMQDLLARLRQLRTEQQLTTGPAHQELPVEEQPEKDPTDEE
;
A
#
# COMPACT_ATOMS: atom_id res chain seq x y z
N VAL A 1 -13.14 -11.38 -97.24
CA VAL A 1 -12.53 -10.19 -96.59
C VAL A 1 -13.55 -9.47 -95.64
N VAL A 2 -14.80 -9.20 -96.09
CA VAL A 2 -15.82 -8.47 -95.33
C VAL A 2 -16.22 -9.23 -94.08
N PHE A 3 -16.36 -10.56 -94.11
CA PHE A 3 -16.72 -11.39 -92.98
C PHE A 3 -15.62 -11.41 -91.84
N VAL A 4 -14.35 -11.36 -92.28
CA VAL A 4 -13.20 -11.30 -91.34
C VAL A 4 -13.11 -9.93 -90.69
N LEU A 5 -13.38 -8.85 -91.42
CA LEU A 5 -13.42 -7.49 -90.88
C LEU A 5 -14.57 -7.29 -89.89
N VAL A 6 -15.75 -7.86 -90.11
CA VAL A 6 -16.92 -7.80 -89.24
C VAL A 6 -16.67 -8.52 -87.89
N LEU A 7 -15.79 -9.53 -87.87
CA LEU A 7 -15.40 -10.25 -86.66
C LEU A 7 -14.19 -9.61 -85.95
N LEU A 8 -13.22 -9.06 -86.65
CA LEU A 8 -12.01 -8.46 -86.13
C LEU A 8 -12.25 -7.08 -85.51
N ILE A 9 -13.14 -6.27 -86.08
CA ILE A 9 -13.45 -4.93 -85.52
C ILE A 9 -14.08 -5.02 -84.10
N PRO A 10 -15.13 -5.82 -83.87
CA PRO A 10 -15.68 -5.95 -82.51
C PRO A 10 -14.70 -6.61 -81.52
N LEU A 11 -13.86 -7.55 -82.01
CA LEU A 11 -12.81 -8.16 -81.15
C LEU A 11 -11.72 -7.15 -80.77
N ALA A 12 -11.29 -6.31 -81.72
CA ALA A 12 -10.34 -5.22 -81.46
C ALA A 12 -10.94 -4.15 -80.55
N LEU A 13 -12.21 -3.80 -80.76
CA LEU A 13 -12.94 -2.89 -79.90
C LEU A 13 -13.13 -3.48 -78.47
N ALA A 14 -13.44 -4.76 -78.38
CA ALA A 14 -13.54 -5.46 -77.14
C ALA A 14 -12.18 -5.53 -76.39
N GLY A 15 -11.10 -5.82 -77.12
CA GLY A 15 -9.74 -5.80 -76.63
C GLY A 15 -9.28 -4.41 -76.18
N ALA A 16 -9.60 -3.37 -76.97
CA ALA A 16 -9.32 -1.98 -76.64
C ALA A 16 -10.15 -1.52 -75.43
N ALA A 17 -11.41 -1.90 -75.34
CA ALA A 17 -12.27 -1.61 -74.19
C ALA A 17 -11.81 -2.36 -72.90
N ALA A 18 -11.37 -3.60 -73.04
CA ALA A 18 -10.78 -4.37 -71.96
C ALA A 18 -9.47 -3.73 -71.51
N TRP A 19 -8.59 -3.33 -72.45
CA TRP A 19 -7.34 -2.66 -72.05
C TRP A 19 -7.58 -1.29 -71.44
N ALA A 20 -8.47 -0.48 -71.95
CA ALA A 20 -8.86 0.82 -71.44
C ALA A 20 -9.60 0.71 -70.08
N GLY A 21 -10.25 -0.43 -69.78
CA GLY A 21 -10.94 -0.71 -68.53
C GLY A 21 -10.03 -1.24 -67.43
N ARG A 22 -8.76 -1.50 -67.73
CA ARG A 22 -7.81 -2.00 -66.74
C ARG A 22 -7.36 -0.86 -65.83
N VAL A 23 -7.69 -0.99 -64.55
CA VAL A 23 -7.25 -0.07 -63.44
C VAL A 23 -6.33 -0.84 -62.54
N VAL A 24 -5.13 -0.35 -62.31
CA VAL A 24 -4.17 -0.91 -61.35
C VAL A 24 -4.16 -0.01 -60.12
N VAL A 25 -4.52 -0.57 -58.98
CA VAL A 25 -4.44 0.11 -57.68
C VAL A 25 -3.13 -0.31 -57.00
N PRO A 26 -2.21 0.60 -56.72
CA PRO A 26 -0.96 0.31 -55.99
C PRO A 26 -1.22 -0.26 -54.60
N ALA A 27 -0.22 -0.96 -54.03
CA ALA A 27 -0.33 -1.62 -52.70
C ALA A 27 -0.51 -0.64 -51.53
N ASP A 28 -0.09 0.60 -51.73
CA ASP A 28 -0.18 1.69 -50.73
C ASP A 28 -1.40 2.59 -50.90
N GLN A 29 -2.27 2.25 -51.87
CA GLN A 29 -3.43 3.06 -52.23
C GLN A 29 -4.73 2.26 -52.21
N VAL A 30 -5.83 2.97 -52.19
CA VAL A 30 -7.19 2.45 -52.31
C VAL A 30 -7.88 3.12 -53.48
N GLY A 31 -8.61 2.36 -54.30
CA GLY A 31 -9.34 2.88 -55.45
C GLY A 31 -10.74 3.34 -55.07
N VAL A 32 -11.00 4.63 -55.19
CA VAL A 32 -12.35 5.23 -55.00
C VAL A 32 -13.05 5.28 -56.35
N VAL A 33 -14.16 4.58 -56.47
CA VAL A 33 -14.92 4.49 -57.74
C VAL A 33 -16.05 5.50 -57.74
N THR A 34 -16.08 6.36 -58.77
CA THR A 34 -17.19 7.28 -59.01
C THR A 34 -17.94 6.84 -60.26
N ARG A 35 -19.24 6.59 -60.15
CA ARG A 35 -20.11 6.17 -61.24
C ARG A 35 -20.87 7.37 -61.84
N ARG A 36 -20.79 7.55 -63.13
CA ARG A 36 -21.26 8.77 -63.82
C ARG A 36 -22.61 8.63 -64.55
N LEU A 37 -22.97 7.47 -65.02
CA LEU A 37 -24.01 7.32 -66.09
C LEU A 37 -25.35 6.73 -65.60
N VAL A 38 -25.52 6.26 -64.44
CA VAL A 38 -26.78 5.62 -64.02
C VAL A 38 -27.61 6.56 -63.09
N ARG A 39 -28.88 6.74 -63.47
CA ARG A 39 -29.82 7.56 -62.66
C ARG A 39 -30.06 6.90 -61.32
N PRO A 40 -29.93 7.64 -60.21
CA PRO A 40 -30.16 7.04 -58.91
C PRO A 40 -31.62 6.61 -58.75
N PRO A 41 -31.92 5.49 -58.07
CA PRO A 41 -33.28 5.21 -57.63
C PRO A 41 -33.80 6.37 -56.77
N ALA A 42 -35.10 6.54 -56.67
CA ALA A 42 -35.76 7.68 -56.06
C ALA A 42 -35.48 7.84 -54.55
N GLN A 43 -34.79 6.91 -53.92
CA GLN A 43 -34.42 7.00 -52.51
C GLN A 43 -33.11 7.78 -52.31
N ARG A 44 -33.23 9.05 -51.98
CA ARG A 44 -32.13 9.95 -51.59
C ARG A 44 -31.72 9.69 -50.15
N ALA A 45 -31.08 8.54 -49.89
CA ALA A 45 -30.55 8.30 -48.56
C ALA A 45 -29.19 8.99 -48.32
N PHE A 46 -28.41 9.21 -49.42
CA PHE A 46 -27.03 9.72 -49.31
C PHE A 46 -26.76 10.75 -50.42
N LEU A 47 -26.10 11.86 -50.08
CA LEU A 47 -25.84 12.97 -51.00
C LEU A 47 -24.70 12.66 -51.99
N HIS A 48 -23.61 12.07 -51.51
CA HIS A 48 -22.38 11.90 -52.31
C HIS A 48 -21.93 10.46 -52.44
N VAL A 49 -22.14 9.62 -51.43
CA VAL A 49 -21.68 8.22 -51.40
C VAL A 49 -22.87 7.26 -51.47
N ASN A 50 -22.79 6.27 -52.36
CA ASN A 50 -23.91 5.34 -52.58
C ASN A 50 -23.51 3.88 -52.36
N PRO A 51 -24.21 3.15 -51.46
CA PRO A 51 -23.95 1.73 -51.24
C PRO A 51 -24.38 0.83 -52.37
N TYR A 52 -25.37 1.25 -53.20
CA TYR A 52 -26.00 0.43 -54.24
C TYR A 52 -25.34 0.55 -55.61
N ALA A 53 -24.13 1.08 -55.70
CA ALA A 53 -23.45 1.28 -56.96
C ALA A 53 -24.26 2.09 -58.01
N ALA A 54 -25.19 2.93 -57.57
CA ALA A 54 -25.91 3.91 -58.41
C ALA A 54 -24.99 5.10 -58.75
N ARG A 55 -25.52 6.17 -59.32
CA ARG A 55 -24.72 7.36 -59.66
C ARG A 55 -24.09 7.98 -58.41
N GLY A 56 -22.83 8.39 -58.50
CA GLY A 56 -22.05 9.00 -57.42
C GLY A 56 -20.87 8.14 -56.99
N VAL A 57 -20.28 8.50 -55.89
CA VAL A 57 -19.16 7.75 -55.27
C VAL A 57 -19.68 6.44 -54.69
N ARG A 58 -19.00 5.33 -55.01
CA ARG A 58 -19.31 4.03 -54.38
C ARG A 58 -18.78 4.01 -52.96
N ALA A 59 -19.59 3.46 -52.04
CA ALA A 59 -19.17 3.26 -50.67
C ALA A 59 -18.03 2.23 -50.54
N THR A 60 -18.10 1.16 -51.35
CA THR A 60 -17.03 0.14 -51.43
C THR A 60 -15.84 0.67 -52.19
N THR A 61 -14.67 0.47 -51.65
CA THR A 61 -13.39 0.78 -52.29
C THR A 61 -12.85 -0.43 -53.06
N LEU A 62 -11.90 -0.18 -53.97
CA LEU A 62 -11.15 -1.23 -54.64
C LEU A 62 -9.87 -1.50 -53.84
N PRO A 63 -9.63 -2.73 -53.43
CA PRO A 63 -8.38 -3.11 -52.79
C PRO A 63 -7.21 -3.03 -53.80
N PRO A 64 -5.95 -3.05 -53.32
CA PRO A 64 -4.78 -3.13 -54.16
C PRO A 64 -4.87 -4.30 -55.16
N GLY A 65 -4.46 -4.05 -56.39
CA GLY A 65 -4.49 -5.07 -57.45
C GLY A 65 -4.99 -4.53 -58.77
N THR A 66 -5.22 -5.45 -59.74
CA THR A 66 -5.75 -5.12 -61.05
C THR A 66 -7.25 -5.34 -61.11
N HIS A 67 -7.99 -4.30 -61.45
CA HIS A 67 -9.45 -4.31 -61.56
C HIS A 67 -9.87 -3.95 -62.94
N TRP A 68 -11.03 -4.47 -63.41
CA TRP A 68 -11.59 -4.20 -64.71
C TRP A 68 -12.89 -3.43 -64.57
N LEU A 69 -12.87 -2.16 -64.96
CA LEU A 69 -14.02 -1.26 -64.90
C LEU A 69 -14.22 -0.53 -66.25
N LEU A 70 -15.46 -0.40 -66.63
CA LEU A 70 -15.76 0.33 -67.84
C LEU A 70 -15.50 1.83 -67.71
N PRO A 71 -14.50 2.43 -68.36
CA PRO A 71 -14.06 3.80 -68.14
C PRO A 71 -15.12 4.86 -68.48
N VAL A 72 -16.05 4.53 -69.35
CA VAL A 72 -17.16 5.42 -69.78
C VAL A 72 -18.14 5.62 -68.61
N ILE A 73 -18.30 4.60 -67.79
CA ILE A 73 -19.27 4.59 -66.68
C ILE A 73 -18.60 4.93 -65.35
N ASN A 74 -17.37 4.50 -65.13
CA ASN A 74 -16.66 4.59 -63.86
C ASN A 74 -15.39 5.44 -64.04
N SER A 75 -15.14 6.24 -63.04
CA SER A 75 -13.86 6.94 -62.77
C SER A 75 -13.28 6.40 -61.51
N VAL A 76 -12.02 6.02 -61.53
CA VAL A 76 -11.31 5.54 -60.31
C VAL A 76 -10.24 6.55 -59.96
N GLU A 77 -10.28 7.00 -58.73
CA GLU A 77 -9.28 7.86 -58.08
C GLU A 77 -8.50 7.00 -57.10
N CYS A 78 -7.19 6.85 -57.29
CA CYS A 78 -6.33 6.15 -56.34
C CYS A 78 -5.90 7.14 -55.23
N VAL A 79 -6.23 6.83 -54.01
CA VAL A 79 -5.93 7.66 -52.83
C VAL A 79 -5.08 6.83 -51.88
N SER A 80 -4.11 7.45 -51.21
CA SER A 80 -3.27 6.78 -50.21
C SER A 80 -4.11 6.14 -49.10
N ARG A 81 -3.75 4.93 -48.69
CA ARG A 81 -4.37 4.28 -47.55
C ARG A 81 -4.13 5.11 -46.27
N VAL A 82 -5.02 5.01 -45.34
CA VAL A 82 -4.88 5.66 -44.04
C VAL A 82 -3.89 4.84 -43.20
N HIS A 83 -2.74 5.39 -42.91
CA HIS A 83 -1.76 4.79 -41.98
C HIS A 83 -1.86 5.48 -40.65
N VAL A 84 -2.18 4.72 -39.58
CA VAL A 84 -2.18 5.19 -38.19
C VAL A 84 -0.83 4.85 -37.59
N PRO A 85 0.02 5.85 -37.26
CA PRO A 85 1.33 5.59 -36.68
C PRO A 85 1.25 4.85 -35.34
N ALA A 86 2.29 4.08 -35.01
CA ALA A 86 2.41 3.50 -33.67
C ALA A 86 2.44 4.62 -32.60
N GLY A 87 1.67 4.47 -31.55
CA GLY A 87 1.53 5.51 -30.51
C GLY A 87 0.43 6.53 -30.77
N MET A 88 -0.26 6.43 -31.91
CA MET A 88 -1.46 7.22 -32.22
C MET A 88 -2.69 6.32 -32.41
N LEU A 89 -3.86 6.92 -32.35
CA LEU A 89 -5.13 6.30 -32.69
C LEU A 89 -5.83 7.17 -33.74
N GLY A 90 -6.65 6.55 -34.59
CA GLY A 90 -7.44 7.24 -35.57
C GLY A 90 -8.88 7.46 -35.10
N VAL A 91 -9.27 8.71 -34.91
CA VAL A 91 -10.67 9.09 -34.64
C VAL A 91 -11.39 9.25 -35.95
N VAL A 92 -12.45 8.47 -36.13
CA VAL A 92 -13.18 8.42 -37.41
C VAL A 92 -14.41 9.32 -37.33
N THR A 93 -14.57 10.15 -38.38
CA THR A 93 -15.78 10.95 -38.59
C THR A 93 -16.41 10.51 -39.91
N ALA A 94 -17.64 9.98 -39.87
CA ALA A 94 -18.40 9.68 -41.07
C ALA A 94 -18.97 10.99 -41.65
N LEU A 95 -18.60 11.26 -42.91
CA LEU A 95 -19.06 12.44 -43.68
C LEU A 95 -20.47 12.23 -44.22
N GLU A 96 -20.82 10.97 -44.47
CA GLU A 96 -22.11 10.54 -44.97
C GLU A 96 -22.63 9.39 -44.12
N GLY A 97 -23.94 9.26 -44.01
CA GLY A 97 -24.63 8.25 -43.22
C GLY A 97 -26.05 8.66 -42.92
N HIS A 98 -26.72 7.89 -42.12
CA HIS A 98 -28.04 8.25 -41.60
C HIS A 98 -27.94 9.38 -40.61
N HIS A 99 -28.95 10.25 -40.58
CA HIS A 99 -29.04 11.28 -39.57
C HIS A 99 -29.22 10.62 -38.21
N ARG A 100 -28.43 11.07 -37.24
CA ARG A 100 -28.55 10.62 -35.86
C ARG A 100 -29.93 10.96 -35.30
N THR A 101 -30.55 9.98 -34.71
CA THR A 101 -31.87 10.14 -34.06
C THR A 101 -31.75 10.58 -32.59
N GLY A 102 -30.54 10.57 -32.02
CA GLY A 102 -30.25 10.95 -30.61
C GLY A 102 -29.41 12.22 -30.49
N HIS A 103 -29.39 12.78 -29.28
CA HIS A 103 -28.61 13.98 -28.95
C HIS A 103 -27.14 13.68 -28.58
N GLY A 104 -26.67 12.44 -28.81
CA GLY A 104 -25.32 12.02 -28.47
C GLY A 104 -24.20 12.72 -29.25
N LEU A 105 -22.99 12.73 -28.69
CA LEU A 105 -21.78 13.29 -29.35
C LEU A 105 -21.23 12.34 -30.41
N VAL A 106 -21.27 11.02 -30.13
CA VAL A 106 -20.77 9.98 -31.02
C VAL A 106 -21.89 9.16 -31.63
N ALA A 107 -21.66 8.62 -32.84
CA ALA A 107 -22.57 7.74 -33.55
C ALA A 107 -22.51 6.31 -33.00
N ARG A 108 -23.63 5.60 -33.05
CA ARG A 108 -23.69 4.19 -32.65
C ARG A 108 -22.80 3.33 -33.52
N HIS A 109 -22.20 2.33 -32.92
CA HIS A 109 -21.32 1.41 -33.64
C HIS A 109 -22.10 0.52 -34.61
N VAL A 110 -21.53 0.39 -35.79
CA VAL A 110 -21.91 -0.60 -36.80
C VAL A 110 -20.65 -1.33 -37.27
N GLU A 111 -20.66 -2.66 -37.18
CA GLU A 111 -19.50 -3.46 -37.61
C GLU A 111 -19.32 -3.37 -39.13
N CYS A 112 -18.20 -2.85 -39.56
CA CYS A 112 -17.89 -2.57 -40.97
C CYS A 112 -16.41 -2.75 -41.33
N ASP A 113 -15.76 -3.75 -40.73
CA ASP A 113 -14.34 -4.07 -40.97
C ASP A 113 -13.43 -2.85 -40.75
N ASP A 114 -13.46 -2.28 -39.53
CA ASP A 114 -12.72 -1.07 -39.17
C ASP A 114 -12.88 0.08 -40.21
N PHE A 115 -14.13 0.33 -40.63
CA PHE A 115 -14.52 1.34 -41.60
C PHE A 115 -14.00 1.10 -43.03
N GLN A 116 -13.45 -0.08 -43.33
CA GLN A 116 -12.99 -0.44 -44.69
C GLN A 116 -14.16 -0.85 -45.60
N ASP A 117 -15.23 -1.46 -45.04
CA ASP A 117 -16.47 -1.75 -45.77
C ASP A 117 -17.49 -0.61 -45.59
N GLY A 118 -17.37 0.39 -46.45
CA GLY A 118 -18.29 1.52 -46.47
C GLY A 118 -19.72 1.16 -46.88
N ALA A 119 -19.93 0.08 -47.64
CA ALA A 119 -21.28 -0.35 -47.99
C ALA A 119 -21.98 -0.97 -46.78
N ARG A 120 -21.30 -1.84 -46.04
CA ARG A 120 -21.81 -2.44 -44.82
C ARG A 120 -22.09 -1.35 -43.77
N PHE A 121 -21.24 -0.33 -43.66
CA PHE A 121 -21.51 0.83 -42.81
C PHE A 121 -22.84 1.50 -43.15
N LEU A 122 -23.07 1.88 -44.42
CA LEU A 122 -24.26 2.60 -44.84
C LEU A 122 -25.54 1.76 -44.81
N LEU A 123 -25.45 0.48 -45.18
CA LEU A 123 -26.59 -0.45 -45.20
C LEU A 123 -26.93 -0.99 -43.82
N GLY A 124 -25.91 -1.15 -42.99
CA GLY A 124 -26.03 -1.77 -41.66
C GLY A 124 -26.23 -3.28 -41.71
N ASP A 125 -26.62 -3.82 -40.59
CA ASP A 125 -26.91 -5.26 -40.37
C ASP A 125 -28.43 -5.57 -40.36
N GLY A 126 -29.25 -4.58 -40.69
CA GLY A 126 -30.73 -4.67 -40.67
C GLY A 126 -31.36 -3.94 -39.49
N GLU A 127 -30.74 -3.94 -38.33
CA GLU A 127 -31.24 -3.24 -37.16
C GLU A 127 -30.58 -1.86 -36.99
N ARG A 128 -29.30 -1.77 -37.29
CA ARG A 128 -28.49 -0.54 -37.12
C ARG A 128 -27.83 -0.17 -38.44
N ARG A 129 -27.82 1.11 -38.73
CA ARG A 129 -27.18 1.68 -39.93
C ARG A 129 -26.17 2.73 -39.51
N GLY A 130 -25.10 2.87 -40.30
CA GLY A 130 -24.07 3.85 -40.00
C GLY A 130 -24.64 5.27 -39.97
N GLU A 131 -24.36 5.95 -38.90
CA GLU A 131 -24.78 7.33 -38.64
C GLU A 131 -23.65 8.32 -39.01
N GLN A 132 -24.05 9.48 -39.57
CA GLN A 132 -23.13 10.57 -39.84
C GLN A 132 -22.58 11.18 -38.55
N GLY A 133 -21.28 11.58 -38.59
CA GLY A 133 -20.61 12.26 -37.48
C GLY A 133 -19.49 11.43 -36.85
N LEU A 134 -19.05 11.85 -35.68
CA LEU A 134 -17.99 11.17 -34.91
C LEU A 134 -18.41 9.73 -34.58
N GLN A 135 -17.50 8.79 -34.82
CA GLN A 135 -17.74 7.38 -34.56
C GLN A 135 -17.19 6.98 -33.19
N VAL A 136 -17.89 6.05 -32.54
CA VAL A 136 -17.48 5.57 -31.21
C VAL A 136 -16.21 4.72 -31.29
N LYS A 137 -16.09 3.87 -32.31
CA LYS A 137 -14.92 3.00 -32.54
C LYS A 137 -13.76 3.81 -33.12
N THR A 138 -12.58 3.58 -32.59
CA THR A 138 -11.33 4.18 -33.11
C THR A 138 -10.51 3.17 -33.90
N LEU A 139 -9.56 3.64 -34.67
CA LEU A 139 -8.59 2.82 -35.40
C LEU A 139 -7.31 2.71 -34.61
N SER A 140 -6.85 1.49 -34.40
CA SER A 140 -5.64 1.20 -33.64
C SER A 140 -4.36 1.63 -34.35
N GLY A 141 -3.36 2.06 -33.59
CA GLY A 141 -2.05 2.46 -34.12
C GLY A 141 -1.20 1.31 -34.63
N GLY A 142 -0.25 1.64 -35.51
CA GLY A 142 0.67 0.69 -36.12
C GLY A 142 0.09 -0.06 -37.34
N GLN A 143 -1.12 0.26 -37.77
CA GLN A 143 -1.83 -0.40 -38.84
C GLN A 143 -2.17 0.55 -39.98
N SER A 144 -2.53 -0.03 -41.15
CA SER A 144 -2.96 0.71 -42.33
C SER A 144 -4.31 0.20 -42.79
N TYR A 145 -5.20 1.12 -43.08
CA TYR A 145 -6.60 0.86 -43.41
C TYR A 145 -6.96 1.38 -44.79
N TYR A 146 -7.74 0.59 -45.56
CA TYR A 146 -8.21 0.93 -46.90
C TYR A 146 -9.57 1.65 -46.84
N ILE A 147 -9.58 2.82 -46.25
CA ILE A 147 -10.79 3.58 -45.92
C ILE A 147 -11.16 4.51 -47.09
N ASN A 148 -12.46 4.61 -47.40
CA ASN A 148 -12.97 5.55 -48.37
C ASN A 148 -12.94 6.99 -47.83
N PRO A 149 -12.05 7.88 -48.34
CA PRO A 149 -11.92 9.24 -47.84
C PRO A 149 -13.11 10.15 -48.18
N ARG A 150 -13.98 9.70 -49.08
CA ARG A 150 -15.23 10.42 -49.37
C ARG A 150 -16.36 10.09 -48.38
N LEU A 151 -16.20 8.97 -47.66
CA LEU A 151 -17.16 8.52 -46.67
C LEU A 151 -16.68 8.82 -45.24
N PHE A 152 -15.38 8.68 -45.02
CA PHE A 152 -14.80 8.85 -43.69
C PHE A 152 -13.61 9.81 -43.72
N ARG A 153 -13.52 10.64 -42.67
CA ARG A 153 -12.33 11.40 -42.31
C ARG A 153 -11.72 10.78 -41.05
N VAL A 154 -10.42 10.62 -41.04
CA VAL A 154 -9.67 10.06 -39.92
C VAL A 154 -8.73 11.13 -39.38
N ASP A 155 -8.95 11.52 -38.17
CA ASP A 155 -8.13 12.49 -37.46
C ASP A 155 -7.21 11.73 -36.45
N MET A 156 -5.89 11.96 -36.57
CA MET A 156 -4.91 11.30 -35.74
C MET A 156 -4.85 11.96 -34.34
N ARG A 157 -4.94 11.14 -33.31
CA ARG A 157 -4.82 11.56 -31.89
C ARG A 157 -3.76 10.72 -31.20
N PRO A 158 -3.03 11.26 -30.21
CA PRO A 158 -2.12 10.44 -29.41
C PRO A 158 -2.90 9.43 -28.57
N ARG A 159 -2.34 8.25 -28.39
CA ARG A 159 -2.86 7.28 -27.42
C ARG A 159 -2.74 7.83 -26.01
N THR A 160 -3.66 7.49 -25.16
CA THR A 160 -3.58 7.85 -23.74
C THR A 160 -2.47 7.06 -23.06
N TYR A 161 -1.46 7.73 -22.55
CA TYR A 161 -0.39 7.12 -21.76
C TYR A 161 -0.60 7.40 -20.27
N VAL A 162 -0.51 6.36 -19.46
CA VAL A 162 -0.51 6.46 -18.00
C VAL A 162 0.86 6.04 -17.50
N PRO A 163 1.66 6.95 -16.90
CA PRO A 163 3.01 6.63 -16.44
C PRO A 163 3.04 5.54 -15.36
N PRO A 164 4.14 4.76 -15.24
CA PRO A 164 4.29 3.76 -14.19
C PRO A 164 4.18 4.36 -12.78
N GLY A 165 3.57 3.63 -11.85
CA GLY A 165 3.38 4.10 -10.47
C GLY A 165 2.31 5.20 -10.34
N THR A 166 1.53 5.42 -11.41
CA THR A 166 0.42 6.38 -11.43
C THR A 166 -0.87 5.71 -11.92
N MET A 167 -1.97 6.44 -11.93
CA MET A 167 -3.25 5.99 -12.43
C MET A 167 -3.89 7.07 -13.31
N GLY A 168 -4.77 6.62 -14.21
CA GLY A 168 -5.64 7.51 -14.99
C GLY A 168 -7.07 7.45 -14.48
N LEU A 169 -7.72 8.60 -14.37
CA LEU A 169 -9.14 8.71 -14.03
C LEU A 169 -9.92 9.02 -15.30
N VAL A 170 -11.10 8.41 -15.41
CA VAL A 170 -11.92 8.54 -16.60
C VAL A 170 -13.22 9.27 -16.29
N GLN A 171 -13.56 10.23 -17.16
CA GLN A 171 -14.86 10.90 -17.20
C GLN A 171 -15.50 10.62 -18.57
N ALA A 172 -16.68 10.04 -18.56
CA ALA A 172 -17.45 9.85 -19.78
C ALA A 172 -18.17 11.17 -20.15
N LYS A 173 -17.95 11.64 -21.37
CA LYS A 173 -18.63 12.82 -21.94
C LYS A 173 -20.01 12.47 -22.42
N GLU A 174 -20.24 11.21 -22.76
CA GLU A 174 -21.48 10.68 -23.29
C GLU A 174 -21.87 9.38 -22.61
N GLY A 175 -23.15 9.00 -22.74
CA GLY A 175 -23.77 7.85 -22.14
C GLY A 175 -25.16 8.19 -21.61
N ALA A 176 -25.75 7.27 -20.88
CA ALA A 176 -27.02 7.49 -20.20
C ALA A 176 -26.87 8.61 -19.16
N VAL A 177 -27.96 9.35 -18.95
CA VAL A 177 -27.98 10.40 -17.92
C VAL A 177 -27.90 9.73 -16.54
N ARG A 178 -26.84 10.05 -15.82
CA ARG A 178 -26.64 9.56 -14.45
C ARG A 178 -27.71 10.17 -13.51
N PRO A 179 -28.36 9.38 -12.65
CA PRO A 179 -29.24 9.90 -11.61
C PRO A 179 -28.49 10.87 -10.67
N SER A 180 -29.16 11.95 -10.27
CA SER A 180 -28.58 13.00 -9.41
C SER A 180 -28.12 12.49 -8.03
N GLU A 181 -28.67 11.37 -7.59
CA GLU A 181 -28.38 10.74 -6.30
C GLU A 181 -27.05 10.00 -6.28
N ARG A 182 -26.49 9.70 -7.45
CA ARG A 182 -25.21 8.98 -7.59
C ARG A 182 -24.09 9.93 -8.02
N ASN A 183 -22.94 9.80 -7.40
CA ASN A 183 -21.76 10.60 -7.74
C ASN A 183 -21.00 10.03 -8.94
N PHE A 184 -21.16 8.74 -9.21
CA PHE A 184 -20.43 8.00 -10.26
C PHE A 184 -21.40 7.38 -11.26
N GLY A 185 -20.92 7.25 -12.50
CA GLY A 185 -21.56 6.44 -13.53
C GLY A 185 -21.55 4.96 -13.14
N ARG A 186 -22.57 4.24 -13.64
CA ARG A 186 -22.63 2.79 -13.50
C ARG A 186 -21.42 2.15 -14.16
N HIS A 187 -20.80 1.19 -13.48
CA HIS A 187 -19.70 0.43 -14.07
C HIS A 187 -20.19 -0.46 -15.21
N VAL A 188 -19.47 -0.40 -16.32
CA VAL A 188 -19.66 -1.25 -17.49
C VAL A 188 -18.29 -1.81 -17.89
N GLU A 189 -18.23 -3.13 -18.10
CA GLU A 189 -17.02 -3.76 -18.63
C GLU A 189 -16.85 -3.37 -20.10
N CYS A 190 -15.75 -2.69 -20.42
CA CYS A 190 -15.49 -2.12 -21.74
C CYS A 190 -13.99 -2.05 -22.05
N ASP A 191 -13.25 -3.09 -21.70
CA ASP A 191 -11.80 -3.19 -21.95
C ASP A 191 -11.02 -1.94 -21.49
N SER A 192 -11.15 -1.58 -20.22
CA SER A 192 -10.48 -0.38 -19.69
C SER A 192 -10.82 0.90 -20.50
N PHE A 193 -12.08 1.07 -20.89
CA PHE A 193 -12.61 2.18 -21.69
C PHE A 193 -12.10 2.26 -23.14
N GLN A 194 -11.40 1.25 -23.63
CA GLN A 194 -10.95 1.18 -25.03
C GLN A 194 -12.11 0.80 -25.97
N ASP A 195 -13.06 -0.02 -25.49
CA ASP A 195 -14.27 -0.34 -26.22
C ASP A 195 -15.41 0.62 -25.84
N GLY A 196 -15.47 1.75 -26.53
CA GLY A 196 -16.54 2.73 -26.35
C GLY A 196 -17.92 2.22 -26.78
N ALA A 197 -17.98 1.24 -27.70
CA ALA A 197 -19.24 0.66 -28.13
C ALA A 197 -19.84 -0.21 -27.03
N ALA A 198 -19.04 -1.10 -26.44
CA ALA A 198 -19.46 -1.90 -25.29
C ALA A 198 -19.87 -1.02 -24.09
N PHE A 199 -19.19 0.11 -23.87
CA PHE A 199 -19.58 1.06 -22.83
C PHE A 199 -20.98 1.61 -23.07
N LEU A 200 -21.29 2.13 -24.24
CA LEU A 200 -22.60 2.72 -24.56
C LEU A 200 -23.71 1.66 -24.63
N GLU A 201 -23.44 0.50 -25.19
CA GLU A 201 -24.40 -0.62 -25.30
C GLU A 201 -24.69 -1.26 -23.93
N GLY A 202 -23.69 -1.32 -23.04
CA GLY A 202 -23.82 -1.75 -21.66
C GLY A 202 -24.57 -0.75 -20.76
N GLY A 203 -25.00 0.40 -21.31
CA GLY A 203 -25.70 1.44 -20.56
C GLY A 203 -24.75 2.28 -19.72
N GLY A 204 -23.54 2.50 -20.18
CA GLY A 204 -22.57 3.41 -19.56
C GLY A 204 -23.15 4.81 -19.36
N GLU A 205 -22.86 5.43 -18.23
CA GLU A 205 -23.42 6.72 -17.82
C GLU A 205 -22.37 7.83 -17.87
N GLN A 206 -22.84 9.04 -18.13
CA GLN A 206 -22.02 10.24 -18.15
C GLN A 206 -21.39 10.58 -16.80
N GLY A 207 -20.21 11.23 -16.83
CA GLY A 207 -19.52 11.73 -15.66
C GLY A 207 -18.38 10.84 -15.17
N ARG A 208 -18.02 11.00 -13.89
CA ARG A 208 -16.90 10.28 -13.27
C ARG A 208 -17.14 8.79 -13.26
N GLN A 209 -16.14 8.03 -13.68
CA GLN A 209 -16.19 6.57 -13.68
C GLN A 209 -15.49 6.00 -12.43
N LEU A 210 -15.96 4.85 -11.97
CA LEU A 210 -15.41 4.18 -10.78
C LEU A 210 -14.09 3.47 -11.09
N ALA A 211 -13.98 2.85 -12.27
CA ALA A 211 -12.77 2.14 -12.67
C ALA A 211 -11.65 3.14 -12.98
N VAL A 212 -10.42 2.75 -12.67
CA VAL A 212 -9.20 3.52 -12.94
C VAL A 212 -8.34 2.81 -13.99
N LEU A 213 -7.56 3.58 -14.74
CA LEU A 213 -6.56 3.05 -15.65
C LEU A 213 -5.26 2.80 -14.91
N GLY A 214 -4.69 1.61 -15.04
CA GLY A 214 -3.42 1.24 -14.42
C GLY A 214 -2.23 1.95 -15.08
N GLY A 215 -1.18 2.20 -14.29
CA GLY A 215 0.05 2.80 -14.76
C GLY A 215 0.92 1.88 -15.61
N GLY A 216 1.80 2.48 -16.44
CA GLY A 216 2.75 1.78 -17.29
C GLY A 216 2.20 1.30 -18.62
N ALA A 217 1.01 1.75 -19.05
CA ALA A 217 0.35 1.28 -20.25
C ALA A 217 -0.14 2.42 -21.16
N TYR A 218 -0.30 2.08 -22.44
CA TYR A 218 -0.97 2.90 -23.45
C TYR A 218 -2.37 2.36 -23.70
N TYR A 219 -3.34 3.25 -23.77
CA TYR A 219 -4.74 2.92 -23.98
C TYR A 219 -5.28 3.58 -25.24
N ASP A 220 -6.06 2.83 -26.03
CA ASP A 220 -6.72 3.30 -27.27
C ASP A 220 -8.10 3.88 -26.94
N ILE A 221 -8.13 4.89 -26.08
CA ILE A 221 -9.36 5.49 -25.60
C ILE A 221 -9.82 6.60 -26.55
N ASN A 222 -11.08 6.55 -26.96
CA ASN A 222 -11.68 7.58 -27.80
C ASN A 222 -11.79 8.92 -27.01
N PRO A 223 -11.00 9.96 -27.38
CA PRO A 223 -10.99 11.23 -26.66
C PRO A 223 -12.29 12.03 -26.83
N GLU A 224 -13.13 11.67 -27.78
CA GLU A 224 -14.43 12.32 -27.99
C GLU A 224 -15.51 11.72 -27.07
N LEU A 225 -15.33 10.49 -26.61
CA LEU A 225 -16.21 9.81 -25.69
C LEU A 225 -15.79 9.96 -24.23
N PHE A 226 -14.47 9.91 -23.98
CA PHE A 226 -13.91 9.96 -22.65
C PHE A 226 -12.90 11.10 -22.49
N ASP A 227 -12.89 11.69 -21.33
CA ASP A 227 -11.82 12.55 -20.86
C ASP A 227 -11.00 11.79 -19.83
N VAL A 228 -9.68 11.69 -20.05
CA VAL A 228 -8.79 10.95 -19.17
C VAL A 228 -7.85 11.91 -18.45
N ILE A 229 -7.93 11.89 -17.12
CA ILE A 229 -7.09 12.71 -16.27
C ILE A 229 -5.90 11.86 -15.82
N THR A 230 -4.70 12.27 -16.22
CA THR A 230 -3.42 11.68 -15.86
C THR A 230 -2.56 12.71 -15.12
N VAL A 231 -1.41 12.31 -14.61
CA VAL A 231 -0.46 13.23 -13.97
C VAL A 231 -0.02 14.36 -14.88
N ASP A 232 -0.01 14.14 -16.20
CA ASP A 232 0.44 15.13 -17.19
C ASP A 232 -0.58 16.26 -17.41
N ASN A 233 -1.87 16.01 -17.18
CA ASN A 233 -2.94 16.97 -17.45
C ASN A 233 -3.80 17.33 -16.24
N VAL A 234 -3.52 16.77 -15.06
CA VAL A 234 -4.31 16.98 -13.83
C VAL A 234 -4.41 18.46 -13.44
N ALA A 235 -3.38 19.25 -13.70
CA ALA A 235 -3.35 20.67 -13.39
C ALA A 235 -4.44 21.48 -14.15
N SER A 236 -4.87 20.98 -15.31
CA SER A 236 -5.97 21.57 -16.09
C SER A 236 -7.36 21.06 -15.70
N SER A 237 -7.43 20.03 -14.84
CA SER A 237 -8.68 19.50 -14.32
C SER A 237 -9.34 20.47 -13.34
N ARG A 238 -10.67 20.60 -13.43
CA ARG A 238 -11.45 21.44 -12.51
C ARG A 238 -11.83 20.74 -11.21
N ASP A 239 -11.38 19.52 -11.02
CA ASP A 239 -11.79 18.66 -9.89
C ASP A 239 -11.00 18.87 -8.60
N GLY A 240 -10.05 19.82 -8.59
CA GLY A 240 -9.18 20.08 -7.43
C GLY A 240 -8.19 18.95 -7.13
N LEU A 241 -7.98 18.06 -8.10
CA LEU A 241 -6.99 16.99 -7.99
C LEU A 241 -5.57 17.54 -8.19
N THR A 242 -4.61 16.88 -7.58
CA THR A 242 -3.18 17.13 -7.75
C THR A 242 -2.48 15.89 -8.26
N GLU A 243 -1.25 16.00 -8.73
CA GLU A 243 -0.44 14.85 -9.13
C GLU A 243 -0.33 13.77 -8.04
N ALA A 244 -0.28 14.20 -6.77
CA ALA A 244 -0.21 13.29 -5.64
C ALA A 244 -1.43 12.36 -5.54
N HIS A 245 -2.60 12.81 -5.97
CA HIS A 245 -3.83 12.01 -5.99
C HIS A 245 -3.82 10.90 -7.05
N LEU A 246 -3.03 11.08 -8.10
CA LEU A 246 -2.92 10.14 -9.21
C LEU A 246 -1.75 9.16 -9.09
N ARG A 247 -1.03 9.18 -7.97
CA ARG A 247 0.02 8.22 -7.68
C ARG A 247 -0.56 6.98 -7.01
N GLU A 248 0.02 5.83 -7.30
CA GLU A 248 -0.29 4.59 -6.56
C GLU A 248 0.04 4.75 -5.09
N ILE A 249 -0.84 4.25 -4.25
CA ILE A 249 -0.66 4.27 -2.80
C ILE A 249 0.23 3.10 -2.42
N SER A 250 1.37 3.40 -1.80
CA SER A 250 2.28 2.42 -1.24
C SER A 250 2.27 2.50 0.29
N ILE A 251 1.85 1.43 0.94
CA ILE A 251 1.83 1.32 2.40
C ILE A 251 3.19 0.79 2.87
N LYS A 252 3.98 1.64 3.52
CA LYS A 252 5.28 1.27 4.07
C LYS A 252 5.14 0.27 5.22
N GLU A 253 6.22 -0.43 5.55
CA GLU A 253 6.29 -1.47 6.60
C GLU A 253 5.80 -0.99 7.98
N ASP A 254 6.03 0.29 8.30
CA ASP A 254 5.72 0.90 9.60
C ASP A 254 4.30 1.48 9.69
N TYR A 255 3.49 1.32 8.65
CA TYR A 255 2.17 1.94 8.56
C TYR A 255 1.09 0.94 8.18
N THR A 256 -0.14 1.27 8.56
CA THR A 256 -1.35 0.69 8.00
C THR A 256 -2.17 1.79 7.32
N GLY A 257 -2.88 1.43 6.25
CA GLY A 257 -3.76 2.35 5.53
C GLY A 257 -5.20 2.19 5.99
N VAL A 258 -5.76 3.20 6.61
CA VAL A 258 -7.20 3.26 6.93
C VAL A 258 -7.93 3.90 5.76
N VAL A 259 -8.90 3.18 5.21
CA VAL A 259 -9.66 3.63 4.05
C VAL A 259 -10.90 4.39 4.49
N ILE A 260 -11.14 5.52 3.85
CA ILE A 260 -12.34 6.36 4.04
C ILE A 260 -13.06 6.42 2.70
N ALA A 261 -14.21 5.74 2.61
CA ALA A 261 -15.06 5.81 1.43
C ALA A 261 -15.84 7.12 1.40
N LEU A 262 -15.75 7.84 0.28
CA LEU A 262 -16.43 9.13 0.07
C LEU A 262 -17.84 8.93 -0.46
N ASP A 263 -18.14 7.75 -1.01
CA ASP A 263 -19.44 7.37 -1.56
C ASP A 263 -19.87 5.99 -1.03
N GLY A 264 -21.17 5.74 -1.05
CA GLY A 264 -21.78 4.53 -0.56
C GLY A 264 -23.07 4.80 0.24
N ALA A 265 -23.65 3.77 0.77
CA ALA A 265 -24.84 3.87 1.60
C ALA A 265 -24.59 4.76 2.84
N PRO A 266 -25.57 5.51 3.30
CA PRO A 266 -25.43 6.28 4.54
C PRO A 266 -25.22 5.32 5.74
N PRO A 267 -24.46 5.73 6.76
CA PRO A 267 -24.32 4.97 8.00
C PRO A 267 -25.70 4.64 8.59
N ARG A 268 -25.87 3.44 9.13
CA ARG A 268 -27.16 3.02 9.73
C ARG A 268 -27.45 3.84 10.98
N PRO A 269 -28.66 4.38 11.11
CA PRO A 269 -29.06 5.09 12.33
C PRO A 269 -29.02 4.10 13.52
N GLY A 270 -28.41 4.50 14.64
CA GLY A 270 -28.36 3.69 15.87
C GLY A 270 -27.22 2.68 15.97
N SER A 271 -26.39 2.54 14.96
CA SER A 271 -25.05 1.94 15.16
C SER A 271 -24.17 3.00 15.81
N ASP A 272 -23.34 2.62 16.79
CA ASP A 272 -22.26 3.48 17.30
C ASP A 272 -21.22 3.84 16.21
N GLY A 273 -21.53 3.59 15.03
CA GLY A 273 -21.18 3.70 13.60
C GLY A 273 -20.04 4.59 13.21
N VAL A 274 -19.01 4.56 14.02
CA VAL A 274 -17.77 5.26 13.74
C VAL A 274 -17.03 4.60 12.58
N VAL A 275 -17.22 3.28 12.43
CA VAL A 275 -16.54 2.46 11.42
C VAL A 275 -17.56 1.64 10.67
N ALA A 276 -17.53 1.70 9.34
CA ALA A 276 -18.40 0.92 8.47
C ALA A 276 -17.93 -0.55 8.42
N PRO A 277 -18.89 -1.51 8.44
CA PRO A 277 -18.57 -2.93 8.44
C PRO A 277 -17.90 -3.36 7.14
N ARG A 278 -17.17 -4.47 7.19
CA ARG A 278 -16.50 -5.07 6.02
C ARG A 278 -17.49 -5.48 4.95
N VAL A 279 -17.09 -5.25 3.72
CA VAL A 279 -17.81 -5.68 2.51
C VAL A 279 -16.93 -6.67 1.75
N ALA A 280 -17.50 -7.77 1.29
CA ALA A 280 -16.73 -8.78 0.56
C ALA A 280 -16.62 -8.46 -0.94
N GLY A 281 -15.55 -8.95 -1.59
CA GLY A 281 -15.45 -9.05 -3.05
C GLY A 281 -14.83 -7.86 -3.76
N HIS A 282 -14.59 -6.72 -3.10
CA HIS A 282 -14.08 -5.50 -3.75
C HIS A 282 -12.54 -5.43 -3.84
N SER A 283 -11.83 -6.52 -3.52
CA SER A 283 -10.36 -6.65 -3.67
C SER A 283 -9.56 -5.49 -3.07
N GLY A 284 -9.83 -5.13 -1.82
CA GLY A 284 -9.16 -4.01 -1.15
C GLY A 284 -9.46 -2.66 -1.83
N PHE A 285 -10.72 -2.40 -2.15
CA PHE A 285 -11.25 -1.18 -2.79
C PHE A 285 -10.79 -0.94 -4.23
N ARG A 286 -10.17 -1.93 -4.87
CA ARG A 286 -9.79 -1.85 -6.29
C ARG A 286 -10.99 -1.99 -7.22
N LEU A 287 -12.06 -2.64 -6.77
CA LEU A 287 -13.33 -2.83 -7.46
C LEU A 287 -14.43 -2.04 -6.75
N PRO A 288 -14.43 -0.71 -6.86
CA PRO A 288 -15.35 0.14 -6.09
C PRO A 288 -16.84 -0.09 -6.44
N TRP A 289 -17.14 -0.55 -7.65
CA TRP A 289 -18.51 -0.91 -8.03
C TRP A 289 -19.03 -2.11 -7.24
N VAL A 290 -18.20 -3.12 -6.99
CA VAL A 290 -18.55 -4.29 -6.15
C VAL A 290 -18.79 -3.86 -4.71
N PHE A 291 -18.00 -2.92 -4.20
CA PHE A 291 -18.24 -2.35 -2.88
C PHE A 291 -19.61 -1.68 -2.79
N LEU A 292 -19.97 -0.87 -3.77
CA LEU A 292 -21.27 -0.16 -3.81
C LEU A 292 -22.45 -1.13 -3.99
N GLU A 293 -22.32 -2.11 -4.89
CA GLU A 293 -23.35 -3.14 -5.15
C GLU A 293 -23.63 -4.01 -3.93
N ASN A 294 -22.60 -4.32 -3.14
CA ASN A 294 -22.72 -5.10 -1.91
C ASN A 294 -23.11 -4.25 -0.68
N GLY A 295 -23.58 -3.03 -0.90
CA GLY A 295 -24.10 -2.16 0.16
C GLY A 295 -23.02 -1.52 1.02
N GLY A 296 -21.85 -1.29 0.48
CA GLY A 296 -20.77 -0.57 1.14
C GLY A 296 -21.20 0.81 1.62
N GLN A 297 -20.81 1.17 2.83
CA GLN A 297 -21.17 2.43 3.46
C GLN A 297 -20.07 3.46 3.32
N ARG A 298 -20.46 4.74 3.16
CA ARG A 298 -19.50 5.85 3.22
C ARG A 298 -18.96 6.05 4.63
N GLY A 299 -17.74 6.58 4.71
CA GLY A 299 -17.05 6.82 5.98
C GLY A 299 -15.83 5.92 6.16
N VAL A 300 -15.32 5.87 7.38
CA VAL A 300 -14.16 5.05 7.74
C VAL A 300 -14.52 3.59 7.64
N GLN A 301 -13.69 2.80 6.97
CA GLN A 301 -13.91 1.38 6.76
C GLN A 301 -13.16 0.55 7.80
N GLU A 302 -13.76 -0.56 8.24
CA GLU A 302 -13.12 -1.54 9.12
C GLU A 302 -11.97 -2.27 8.40
N GLU A 303 -12.12 -2.48 7.09
CA GLU A 303 -11.07 -3.10 6.29
C GLU A 303 -9.91 -2.13 6.05
N ILE A 304 -8.73 -2.57 6.42
CA ILE A 304 -7.49 -1.80 6.32
C ILE A 304 -6.63 -2.27 5.14
N LEU A 305 -5.77 -1.39 4.67
CA LEU A 305 -4.69 -1.75 3.75
C LEU A 305 -3.45 -2.12 4.55
N HIS A 306 -3.02 -3.36 4.38
CA HIS A 306 -1.86 -3.89 5.09
C HIS A 306 -0.55 -3.31 4.56
N LYS A 307 0.48 -3.35 5.41
CA LYS A 307 1.86 -3.01 5.03
C LYS A 307 2.32 -3.78 3.78
N GLY A 308 3.13 -3.15 2.96
CA GLY A 308 3.60 -3.70 1.69
C GLY A 308 2.58 -3.67 0.55
N THR A 309 1.33 -3.22 0.80
CA THR A 309 0.33 -3.10 -0.26
C THR A 309 0.66 -1.93 -1.17
N ILE A 310 0.68 -2.18 -2.49
CA ILE A 310 0.73 -1.16 -3.54
C ILE A 310 -0.56 -1.26 -4.34
N CYS A 311 -1.29 -0.18 -4.45
CA CYS A 311 -2.57 -0.16 -5.17
C CYS A 311 -2.91 1.21 -5.75
N ALA A 312 -3.56 1.18 -6.91
CA ALA A 312 -4.22 2.32 -7.50
C ALA A 312 -5.67 2.36 -7.02
N LEU A 313 -6.04 3.37 -6.27
CA LEU A 313 -7.39 3.56 -5.76
C LEU A 313 -7.97 4.86 -6.27
N ASN A 314 -9.21 4.82 -6.70
CA ASN A 314 -9.89 6.00 -7.24
C ASN A 314 -10.01 7.12 -6.19
N PRO A 315 -9.33 8.27 -6.35
CA PRO A 315 -9.31 9.34 -5.37
C PRO A 315 -10.64 10.10 -5.24
N TRP A 316 -11.53 9.97 -6.20
CA TRP A 316 -12.89 10.48 -6.08
C TRP A 316 -13.75 9.59 -5.18
N PHE A 317 -13.39 8.31 -5.07
CA PHE A 317 -14.15 7.30 -4.33
C PHE A 317 -13.62 7.09 -2.91
N VAL A 318 -12.29 7.04 -2.71
CA VAL A 318 -11.67 6.77 -1.41
C VAL A 318 -10.56 7.75 -1.07
N ARG A 319 -10.34 7.90 0.23
CA ARG A 319 -9.13 8.49 0.82
C ARG A 319 -8.44 7.44 1.67
N VAL A 320 -7.13 7.48 1.72
CA VAL A 320 -6.35 6.58 2.58
C VAL A 320 -5.55 7.40 3.57
N MET A 321 -5.73 7.07 4.84
CA MET A 321 -5.01 7.70 5.93
C MET A 321 -3.99 6.73 6.49
N LEU A 322 -2.72 7.13 6.52
CA LEU A 322 -1.64 6.31 7.05
C LEU A 322 -1.53 6.48 8.56
N ILE A 323 -1.68 5.38 9.28
CA ILE A 323 -1.51 5.32 10.74
C ILE A 323 -0.25 4.52 11.04
N PRO A 324 0.68 5.04 11.87
CA PRO A 324 1.88 4.32 12.25
C PRO A 324 1.53 3.13 13.14
N THR A 325 2.10 1.97 12.82
CA THR A 325 1.96 0.73 13.61
C THR A 325 3.25 0.36 14.34
N ARG A 326 4.31 1.15 14.13
CA ARG A 326 5.56 1.04 14.87
C ARG A 326 5.38 1.48 16.32
N VAL A 327 6.34 1.11 17.16
CA VAL A 327 6.42 1.66 18.51
C VAL A 327 6.68 3.17 18.43
N MET A 328 5.83 3.94 19.07
CA MET A 328 5.94 5.39 19.17
C MET A 328 6.39 5.77 20.59
N ILE A 329 7.31 6.71 20.69
CA ILE A 329 7.83 7.23 21.96
C ILE A 329 7.36 8.69 22.07
N LEU A 330 6.41 8.94 22.95
CA LEU A 330 5.92 10.28 23.25
C LEU A 330 6.68 10.84 24.45
N LYS A 331 7.16 12.08 24.35
CA LYS A 331 7.97 12.71 25.39
C LYS A 331 7.36 14.05 25.80
N TRP A 332 7.12 14.24 27.09
CA TRP A 332 6.77 15.52 27.70
C TRP A 332 8.03 16.14 28.29
N HIS A 333 8.55 17.18 27.67
CA HIS A 333 9.75 17.86 28.10
C HIS A 333 9.78 19.33 27.68
N ASP A 334 10.69 20.10 28.27
CA ASP A 334 10.84 21.55 28.12
C ASP A 334 11.19 22.03 26.69
N LYS A 335 11.76 21.16 25.85
CA LYS A 335 12.10 21.48 24.47
C LYS A 335 11.07 20.90 23.53
N LYS A 336 10.50 21.72 22.64
CA LYS A 336 9.75 21.19 21.49
C LYS A 336 10.63 20.18 20.78
N ALA A 337 10.21 18.92 20.79
CA ALA A 337 10.90 17.88 20.06
C ALA A 337 10.96 18.22 18.59
N SER A 338 12.05 17.89 17.94
CA SER A 338 12.16 17.96 16.48
C SER A 338 10.99 17.20 15.87
N GLU A 339 10.30 17.78 14.91
CA GLU A 339 9.10 17.22 14.24
C GLU A 339 9.31 15.82 13.66
N ALA A 340 10.54 15.35 13.52
CA ALA A 340 10.88 14.09 12.88
C ALA A 340 10.60 12.86 13.76
N ASP A 341 10.69 12.96 15.08
CA ASP A 341 10.71 11.80 15.98
C ASP A 341 9.49 11.62 16.87
N ASN A 342 8.59 12.60 16.92
CA ASN A 342 7.47 12.58 17.84
C ASN A 342 6.16 12.93 17.11
N TYR A 343 5.12 12.11 17.27
CA TYR A 343 3.75 12.45 16.85
C TYR A 343 3.17 13.47 17.82
N ASP A 344 3.91 14.53 18.04
CA ASP A 344 3.74 15.51 19.06
C ASP A 344 2.56 16.43 18.76
N ALA A 345 1.56 16.38 19.56
CA ALA A 345 0.48 17.32 19.58
C ALA A 345 0.69 18.34 20.71
N ASP A 346 1.77 19.10 20.69
CA ASP A 346 2.10 20.06 21.76
C ASP A 346 2.22 19.41 23.14
N LEU A 347 3.00 18.31 23.22
CA LEU A 347 3.32 17.68 24.50
C LEU A 347 4.39 18.53 25.21
N GLY A 348 3.96 19.65 25.76
CA GLY A 348 4.78 20.47 26.62
C GLY A 348 5.07 19.79 27.97
N GLU A 349 6.04 20.30 28.70
CA GLU A 349 6.34 19.88 30.05
C GLU A 349 5.09 20.00 30.94
N ILE A 350 4.82 18.97 31.76
CA ILE A 350 3.66 18.97 32.64
C ILE A 350 3.99 19.78 33.89
N THR A 351 3.29 20.89 34.11
CA THR A 351 3.43 21.69 35.33
C THR A 351 2.30 21.36 36.30
N VAL A 352 2.65 20.97 37.48
CA VAL A 352 1.71 20.55 38.56
C VAL A 352 1.92 21.42 39.79
N ASN A 353 0.85 22.01 40.31
CA ASN A 353 0.91 22.79 41.55
C ASN A 353 0.60 21.89 42.74
N VAL A 354 1.57 21.68 43.62
CA VAL A 354 1.45 20.91 44.86
C VAL A 354 1.65 21.85 46.04
N GLN A 355 0.60 22.07 46.80
CA GLN A 355 0.63 22.95 48.00
C GLN A 355 1.17 24.38 47.74
N GLY A 356 0.94 24.92 46.55
CA GLY A 356 1.42 26.25 46.16
C GLY A 356 2.80 26.26 45.50
N PHE A 357 3.42 25.10 45.29
CA PHE A 357 4.69 24.94 44.60
C PHE A 357 4.47 24.35 43.20
N ASP A 358 5.02 25.01 42.20
CA ASP A 358 4.97 24.50 40.85
C ASP A 358 6.12 23.51 40.60
N LEU A 359 5.73 22.27 40.32
CA LEU A 359 6.62 21.19 39.96
C LEU A 359 6.47 20.87 38.45
N SER A 360 7.55 20.84 37.74
CA SER A 360 7.57 20.34 36.36
C SER A 360 7.88 18.85 36.34
N VAL A 361 7.12 18.12 35.52
CA VAL A 361 7.20 16.67 35.41
C VAL A 361 7.56 16.30 33.97
N GLN A 362 8.61 15.53 33.84
CA GLN A 362 8.99 14.94 32.53
C GLN A 362 8.48 13.50 32.47
N LEU A 363 7.91 13.15 31.35
CA LEU A 363 7.33 11.83 31.10
C LEU A 363 7.71 11.36 29.71
N SER A 364 7.96 10.07 29.54
CA SER A 364 7.94 9.42 28.23
C SER A 364 7.05 8.20 28.24
N GLN A 365 6.24 8.07 27.21
CA GLN A 365 5.28 7.00 27.03
C GLN A 365 5.57 6.25 25.74
N ASN A 366 5.78 4.94 25.83
CA ASN A 366 5.91 4.05 24.70
C ASN A 366 4.57 3.39 24.44
N LEU A 367 4.08 3.53 23.22
CA LEU A 367 2.81 2.92 22.80
C LEU A 367 2.91 2.35 21.39
N ARG A 368 2.04 1.42 21.09
CA ARG A 368 1.88 0.81 19.77
C ARG A 368 0.41 0.79 19.41
N ILE A 369 0.12 1.10 18.15
CA ILE A 369 -1.23 1.00 17.59
C ILE A 369 -1.31 -0.28 16.76
N PRO A 370 -2.08 -1.28 17.20
CA PRO A 370 -2.40 -2.43 16.36
C PRO A 370 -3.14 -1.97 15.10
N PRO A 371 -2.88 -2.59 13.94
CA PRO A 371 -3.55 -2.23 12.68
C PRO A 371 -5.07 -2.23 12.80
N GLU A 372 -5.63 -3.15 13.55
CA GLU A 372 -7.07 -3.34 13.75
C GLU A 372 -7.73 -2.21 14.55
N ALA A 373 -6.95 -1.52 15.40
CA ALA A 373 -7.44 -0.37 16.18
C ALA A 373 -7.44 0.94 15.36
N ALA A 374 -6.66 1.00 14.29
CA ALA A 374 -6.49 2.21 13.49
C ALA A 374 -7.80 2.77 12.91
N PRO A 375 -8.75 1.97 12.37
CA PRO A 375 -10.03 2.50 11.89
C PRO A 375 -10.85 3.21 12.98
N THR A 376 -10.92 2.64 14.17
CA THR A 376 -11.64 3.23 15.30
C THR A 376 -11.03 4.57 15.71
N LEU A 377 -9.70 4.65 15.77
CA LEU A 377 -8.99 5.89 16.05
C LEU A 377 -9.26 6.98 15.00
N VAL A 378 -9.20 6.62 13.72
CA VAL A 378 -9.51 7.54 12.63
C VAL A 378 -10.96 7.98 12.68
N GLY A 379 -11.87 7.08 12.94
CA GLY A 379 -13.30 7.38 13.03
C GLY A 379 -13.63 8.37 14.15
N GLN A 380 -13.03 8.21 15.32
CA GLN A 380 -13.29 9.05 16.50
C GLN A 380 -12.54 10.39 16.47
N PHE A 381 -11.28 10.37 16.05
CA PHE A 381 -10.40 11.54 16.13
C PHE A 381 -10.08 12.17 14.78
N GLY A 382 -10.48 11.50 13.69
CA GLY A 382 -10.07 11.84 12.34
C GLY A 382 -10.73 13.05 11.70
N GLY A 383 -11.59 13.80 12.40
CA GLY A 383 -12.36 14.93 11.85
C GLY A 383 -11.71 15.58 10.62
N MET A 384 -12.19 15.25 9.42
CA MET A 384 -11.66 15.78 8.18
C MET A 384 -12.05 17.23 8.05
N SER A 385 -11.08 18.13 8.14
CA SER A 385 -11.25 19.50 7.68
C SER A 385 -11.37 19.49 6.16
N THR A 386 -12.35 20.18 5.62
CA THR A 386 -12.52 20.37 4.17
C THR A 386 -11.31 21.00 3.49
N ALA A 387 -10.47 21.70 4.25
CA ALA A 387 -9.22 22.31 3.76
C ALA A 387 -8.07 21.29 3.59
N GLU A 388 -8.13 20.13 4.23
CA GLU A 388 -7.11 19.07 4.13
C GLU A 388 -7.42 18.05 3.04
N LEU A 389 -8.47 18.24 2.26
CA LEU A 389 -8.90 17.38 1.15
C LEU A 389 -7.93 17.37 -0.03
N GLY A 390 -6.85 18.18 0.00
CA GLY A 390 -5.90 18.30 -1.10
C GLY A 390 -4.93 17.12 -1.30
N GLY A 391 -4.84 16.16 -0.38
CA GLY A 391 -3.92 15.02 -0.48
C GLY A 391 -4.61 13.66 -0.34
N LEU A 392 -4.13 12.66 -1.07
CA LEU A 392 -4.59 11.27 -0.94
C LEU A 392 -4.28 10.69 0.45
N ILE A 393 -3.27 11.23 1.08
CA ILE A 393 -2.73 10.77 2.35
C ILE A 393 -2.85 11.94 3.34
N ALA A 394 -3.89 11.91 4.17
CA ALA A 394 -4.01 12.84 5.29
C ALA A 394 -3.10 12.38 6.42
N HIS A 395 -2.10 13.20 6.75
CA HIS A 395 -1.14 12.88 7.79
C HIS A 395 -1.62 13.29 9.20
N ARG A 396 -1.10 12.64 10.21
CA ARG A 396 -0.87 13.10 11.60
C ARG A 396 -2.07 13.60 12.41
N ALA A 397 -3.01 14.34 11.84
CA ALA A 397 -4.05 15.02 12.61
C ALA A 397 -4.87 14.13 13.57
N PRO A 398 -5.33 12.92 13.18
CA PRO A 398 -6.06 12.05 14.12
C PRO A 398 -5.19 11.58 15.27
N MET A 399 -3.94 11.24 14.99
CA MET A 399 -3.01 10.79 16.02
C MET A 399 -2.66 11.90 17.00
N GLN A 400 -2.42 13.09 16.50
CA GLN A 400 -2.15 14.26 17.33
C GLN A 400 -3.34 14.59 18.23
N ARG A 401 -4.56 14.52 17.71
CA ARG A 401 -5.79 14.71 18.52
C ARG A 401 -5.94 13.61 19.57
N PHE A 402 -5.78 12.35 19.18
CA PHE A 402 -5.84 11.23 20.10
C PHE A 402 -4.82 11.38 21.24
N VAL A 403 -3.57 11.68 20.90
CA VAL A 403 -2.51 11.88 21.90
C VAL A 403 -2.84 13.05 22.82
N ARG A 404 -3.29 14.19 22.29
CA ARG A 404 -3.64 15.37 23.08
C ARG A 404 -4.88 15.14 23.94
N ASP A 405 -5.96 14.67 23.34
CA ASP A 405 -7.30 14.69 23.95
C ASP A 405 -7.53 13.47 24.86
N VAL A 406 -6.85 12.36 24.61
CA VAL A 406 -6.95 11.16 25.48
C VAL A 406 -5.75 11.07 26.40
N LEU A 407 -4.55 10.97 25.86
CA LEU A 407 -3.35 10.72 26.64
C LEU A 407 -2.94 11.94 27.46
N GLY A 408 -2.89 13.11 26.83
CA GLY A 408 -2.54 14.37 27.49
C GLY A 408 -3.48 14.71 28.63
N VAL A 409 -4.79 14.58 28.41
CA VAL A 409 -5.82 14.83 29.44
C VAL A 409 -5.74 13.80 30.56
N THR A 410 -5.54 12.53 30.26
CA THR A 410 -5.40 11.46 31.26
C THR A 410 -4.20 11.70 32.14
N VAL A 411 -3.05 12.01 31.55
CA VAL A 411 -1.80 12.27 32.28
C VAL A 411 -1.91 13.54 33.13
N ALA A 412 -2.39 14.63 32.56
CA ALA A 412 -2.56 15.89 33.30
C ALA A 412 -3.58 15.75 34.47
N GLY A 413 -4.71 15.08 34.19
CA GLY A 413 -5.73 14.80 35.20
C GLY A 413 -5.19 13.95 36.35
N TYR A 414 -4.37 12.95 36.06
CA TYR A 414 -3.71 12.13 37.08
C TYR A 414 -2.78 12.94 37.98
N PHE A 415 -1.89 13.73 37.38
CA PHE A 415 -0.96 14.55 38.20
C PHE A 415 -1.69 15.60 39.01
N ASN A 416 -2.73 16.23 38.47
CA ASN A 416 -3.56 17.18 39.24
C ASN A 416 -4.26 16.49 40.42
N GLN A 417 -4.76 15.27 40.26
CA GLN A 417 -5.39 14.51 41.34
C GLN A 417 -4.40 14.19 42.47
N ILE A 418 -3.21 13.70 42.13
CA ILE A 418 -2.17 13.40 43.13
C ILE A 418 -1.68 14.66 43.84
N ALA A 419 -1.55 15.76 43.11
CA ALA A 419 -1.15 17.05 43.66
C ALA A 419 -2.11 17.55 44.76
N MET A 420 -3.40 17.22 44.62
CA MET A 420 -4.40 17.58 45.66
C MET A 420 -4.35 16.72 46.89
N THR A 421 -3.84 15.50 46.79
CA THR A 421 -3.88 14.52 47.88
C THR A 421 -2.57 14.39 48.64
N ASN A 422 -1.43 14.70 48.05
CA ASN A 422 -0.11 14.47 48.59
C ASN A 422 0.62 15.78 48.94
N SER A 423 1.45 15.74 50.01
CA SER A 423 2.42 16.79 50.26
C SER A 423 3.56 16.77 49.23
N VAL A 424 4.29 17.89 49.09
CA VAL A 424 5.44 17.95 48.16
C VAL A 424 6.47 16.86 48.45
N LEU A 425 6.70 16.58 49.74
CA LEU A 425 7.66 15.56 50.16
C LEU A 425 7.18 14.14 49.83
N GLU A 426 5.90 13.84 50.11
CA GLU A 426 5.28 12.56 49.75
C GLU A 426 5.24 12.36 48.26
N PHE A 427 4.94 13.41 47.49
CA PHE A 427 4.93 13.36 46.02
C PHE A 427 6.32 13.02 45.46
N LEU A 428 7.38 13.56 46.07
CA LEU A 428 8.76 13.30 45.63
C LEU A 428 9.27 11.93 46.13
N SER A 429 8.80 11.43 47.25
CA SER A 429 9.23 10.15 47.83
C SER A 429 8.47 8.93 47.27
N SER A 430 7.22 9.10 46.82
CA SER A 430 6.36 8.03 46.30
C SER A 430 6.51 7.80 44.77
N TYR A 431 7.70 8.04 44.22
CA TYR A 431 7.98 7.96 42.81
C TYR A 431 7.54 6.64 42.15
N GLU A 432 7.83 5.50 42.75
CA GLU A 432 7.49 4.18 42.18
C GLU A 432 5.98 3.90 42.19
N ASP A 433 5.28 4.31 43.26
CA ASP A 433 3.84 4.16 43.38
C ASP A 433 3.12 5.06 42.36
N VAL A 434 3.58 6.30 42.23
CA VAL A 434 3.09 7.25 41.22
C VAL A 434 3.31 6.70 39.80
N ARG A 435 4.48 6.15 39.52
CA ARG A 435 4.80 5.55 38.23
C ARG A 435 3.88 4.38 37.90
N LYS A 436 3.66 3.48 38.85
CA LYS A 436 2.83 2.29 38.69
C LYS A 436 1.36 2.66 38.46
N ASP A 437 0.81 3.54 39.31
CA ASP A 437 -0.59 3.97 39.20
C ASP A 437 -0.83 4.77 37.91
N LEU A 438 0.11 5.64 37.49
CA LEU A 438 0.08 6.31 36.20
C LEU A 438 0.06 5.31 35.04
N THR A 439 0.94 4.30 35.08
CA THR A 439 1.02 3.26 34.08
C THR A 439 -0.30 2.53 33.91
N ASP A 440 -0.92 2.15 35.03
CA ASP A 440 -2.20 1.43 35.02
C ASP A 440 -3.34 2.30 34.50
N ARG A 441 -3.39 3.57 34.88
CA ARG A 441 -4.40 4.52 34.35
C ARG A 441 -4.22 4.81 32.87
N VAL A 442 -2.99 5.02 32.43
CA VAL A 442 -2.68 5.21 31.00
C VAL A 442 -3.05 3.95 30.23
N ARG A 443 -2.72 2.77 30.73
CA ARG A 443 -3.12 1.50 30.13
C ARG A 443 -4.63 1.39 29.97
N GLN A 444 -5.40 1.60 31.03
CA GLN A 444 -6.86 1.56 31.00
C GLN A 444 -7.47 2.59 30.00
N ALA A 445 -6.90 3.78 29.94
CA ALA A 445 -7.35 4.81 29.00
C ALA A 445 -7.08 4.42 27.55
N LEU A 446 -5.94 3.78 27.27
CA LEU A 446 -5.54 3.38 25.92
C LEU A 446 -6.20 2.08 25.45
N GLU A 447 -6.42 1.12 26.38
CA GLU A 447 -7.12 -0.14 26.08
C GLU A 447 -8.54 0.07 25.53
N LYS A 448 -9.25 1.08 26.00
CA LYS A 448 -10.57 1.46 25.47
C LYS A 448 -10.57 1.73 23.97
N TRP A 449 -9.42 2.13 23.44
CA TRP A 449 -9.20 2.46 22.03
C TRP A 449 -8.41 1.38 21.29
N GLY A 450 -8.12 0.25 21.95
CA GLY A 450 -7.34 -0.83 21.39
C GLY A 450 -5.85 -0.51 21.19
N VAL A 451 -5.33 0.53 21.87
CA VAL A 451 -3.92 0.93 21.80
C VAL A 451 -3.11 0.23 22.86
N GLU A 452 -2.02 -0.40 22.48
CA GLU A 452 -1.12 -1.13 23.37
C GLU A 452 -0.15 -0.17 24.07
N THR A 453 -0.13 -0.22 25.38
CA THR A 453 0.86 0.47 26.22
C THR A 453 2.04 -0.46 26.48
N LEU A 454 3.25 -0.05 26.09
CA LEU A 454 4.45 -0.86 26.29
C LEU A 454 5.18 -0.47 27.57
N ASP A 455 5.49 0.81 27.72
CA ASP A 455 6.24 1.30 28.88
C ASP A 455 5.91 2.78 29.17
N THR A 456 5.86 3.11 30.45
CA THR A 456 5.65 4.47 30.95
C THR A 456 6.84 4.84 31.83
N ASN A 457 7.67 5.74 31.32
CA ASN A 457 8.86 6.20 32.03
C ASN A 457 8.61 7.60 32.60
N LEU A 458 8.56 7.69 33.88
CA LEU A 458 8.47 8.96 34.59
C LEU A 458 9.88 9.56 34.70
N GLY A 459 10.04 10.81 34.31
CA GLY A 459 11.30 11.54 34.42
C GLY A 459 11.45 12.26 35.77
N ARG A 460 12.35 13.22 35.79
CA ARG A 460 12.63 13.96 37.02
C ARG A 460 11.56 15.00 37.32
N PHE A 461 11.15 15.07 38.56
CA PHE A 461 10.40 16.21 39.09
C PHE A 461 11.36 17.38 39.35
N ARG A 462 11.04 18.55 38.83
CA ARG A 462 11.84 19.75 39.02
C ARG A 462 10.97 20.85 39.63
N PRO A 463 11.30 21.35 40.84
CA PRO A 463 10.68 22.56 41.33
C PRO A 463 11.03 23.74 40.42
N THR A 464 10.05 24.54 40.08
CA THR A 464 10.23 25.73 39.21
C THR A 464 10.91 26.86 39.99
N ASP A 465 10.79 26.88 41.34
CA ASP A 465 11.44 27.87 42.19
C ASP A 465 12.86 27.43 42.60
N PRO A 466 13.92 28.11 42.19
CA PRO A 466 15.29 27.74 42.50
C PRO A 466 15.66 27.89 44.00
N SER A 467 14.94 28.70 44.77
CA SER A 467 15.26 28.94 46.19
C SER A 467 14.91 27.76 47.12
N LEU A 468 13.93 26.95 46.72
CA LEU A 468 13.54 25.70 47.41
C LEU A 468 14.35 24.50 46.94
N LEU A 469 15.00 24.63 45.80
CA LEU A 469 15.65 23.50 45.11
C LEU A 469 16.76 22.89 45.98
N ASP A 470 17.49 23.70 46.70
CA ASP A 470 18.66 23.23 47.45
C ASP A 470 18.27 22.55 48.77
N THR A 471 17.23 23.02 49.42
CA THR A 471 16.75 22.41 50.67
C THR A 471 15.98 21.10 50.39
N LEU A 472 15.12 21.10 49.36
CA LEU A 472 14.41 19.90 48.91
C LEU A 472 15.35 18.86 48.30
N LYS A 473 16.39 19.30 47.56
CA LYS A 473 17.45 18.40 47.09
C LYS A 473 18.18 17.70 48.23
N ALA A 474 18.56 18.43 49.25
CA ALA A 474 19.27 17.84 50.38
C ALA A 474 18.42 16.78 51.12
N MET A 475 17.15 17.07 51.36
CA MET A 475 16.22 16.14 52.00
C MET A 475 15.89 14.94 51.08
N PHE A 476 15.58 15.19 49.80
CA PHE A 476 15.28 14.15 48.81
C PHE A 476 16.48 13.23 48.56
N LEU A 477 17.69 13.80 48.42
CA LEU A 477 18.91 13.03 48.25
C LEU A 477 19.24 12.17 49.48
N ALA A 478 18.90 12.62 50.69
CA ALA A 478 19.07 11.83 51.92
C ALA A 478 18.11 10.65 51.95
N GLU A 479 16.84 10.87 51.59
CA GLU A 479 15.82 9.81 51.62
C GLU A 479 15.98 8.83 50.45
N MET A 480 16.31 9.33 49.24
CA MET A 480 16.59 8.47 48.08
C MET A 480 17.86 7.65 48.23
N ARG A 481 18.90 8.20 48.92
CA ARG A 481 20.08 7.41 49.26
C ARG A 481 19.75 6.26 50.22
N GLY A 482 18.81 6.45 51.14
CA GLY A 482 18.31 5.37 51.98
C GLY A 482 17.63 4.27 51.14
N LYS A 483 16.69 4.65 50.29
CA LYS A 483 15.95 3.70 49.45
C LYS A 483 16.79 3.03 48.34
N THR A 484 17.77 3.76 47.75
CA THR A 484 18.71 3.16 46.79
C THR A 484 19.66 2.18 47.49
N LEU A 485 20.09 2.47 48.71
CA LEU A 485 20.90 1.52 49.47
C LEU A 485 20.14 0.23 49.79
N ASP A 486 18.85 0.32 50.13
CA ASP A 486 18.00 -0.86 50.34
C ASP A 486 17.78 -1.66 49.05
N MET A 487 17.58 -0.96 47.93
CA MET A 487 17.44 -1.62 46.59
C MET A 487 18.76 -2.20 46.08
N ASP A 488 19.88 -1.52 46.30
CA ASP A 488 21.21 -2.03 45.91
C ASP A 488 21.57 -3.27 46.75
N VAL A 489 21.17 -3.32 48.03
CA VAL A 489 21.32 -4.51 48.89
C VAL A 489 20.44 -5.67 48.37
N GLU A 490 19.20 -5.39 47.98
CA GLU A 490 18.32 -6.43 47.44
C GLU A 490 18.77 -6.88 46.03
N HIS A 491 19.27 -5.95 45.19
CA HIS A 491 19.82 -6.28 43.87
C HIS A 491 21.10 -7.11 44.00
N ALA A 492 22.01 -6.73 44.91
CA ALA A 492 23.20 -7.52 45.20
C ALA A 492 22.85 -8.93 45.69
N ARG A 493 21.79 -9.04 46.50
CA ARG A 493 21.29 -10.32 46.98
C ARG A 493 20.70 -11.19 45.85
N LEU A 494 20.01 -10.55 44.90
CA LEU A 494 19.48 -11.25 43.72
C LEU A 494 20.58 -11.61 42.71
N GLU A 495 21.62 -10.78 42.58
CA GLU A 495 22.81 -11.11 41.78
C GLU A 495 23.59 -12.26 42.40
N ASP A 496 23.81 -12.24 43.74
CA ASP A 496 24.46 -13.35 44.43
C ASP A 496 23.67 -14.67 44.27
N LEU A 497 22.35 -14.63 44.37
CA LEU A 497 21.49 -15.79 44.11
C LEU A 497 21.56 -16.26 42.63
N ALA A 498 21.59 -15.33 41.69
CA ALA A 498 21.71 -15.65 40.26
C ALA A 498 23.08 -16.24 39.91
N ASP A 499 24.15 -15.70 40.55
CA ASP A 499 25.51 -16.23 40.39
C ASP A 499 25.69 -17.57 41.08
N GLU A 500 25.08 -17.78 42.26
CA GLU A 500 25.03 -19.08 42.90
C GLU A 500 24.30 -20.11 42.03
N TYR A 501 23.17 -19.71 41.41
CA TYR A 501 22.44 -20.60 40.50
C TYR A 501 23.23 -20.90 39.22
N ARG A 502 23.94 -19.91 38.66
CA ARG A 502 24.83 -20.11 37.49
C ARG A 502 26.00 -21.03 37.86
N ALA A 503 26.64 -20.77 39.00
CA ALA A 503 27.74 -21.60 39.50
C ALA A 503 27.29 -23.04 39.77
N ARG A 504 26.12 -23.25 40.37
CA ARG A 504 25.54 -24.60 40.55
C ARG A 504 25.23 -25.28 39.23
N LYS A 505 24.70 -24.56 38.24
CA LYS A 505 24.40 -25.10 36.91
C LYS A 505 25.68 -25.48 36.18
N GLU A 506 26.72 -24.67 36.30
CA GLU A 506 28.01 -24.92 35.67
C GLU A 506 28.78 -26.05 36.36
N ALA A 507 28.77 -26.06 37.68
CA ALA A 507 29.33 -27.19 38.47
C ALA A 507 28.62 -28.51 38.15
N ARG A 508 27.31 -28.49 37.96
CA ARG A 508 26.54 -29.67 37.55
C ARG A 508 26.89 -30.11 36.15
N ARG A 509 27.11 -29.20 35.20
CA ARG A 509 27.56 -29.48 33.85
C ARG A 509 28.96 -30.08 33.84
N VAL A 510 29.88 -29.42 34.54
CA VAL A 510 31.29 -29.91 34.68
C VAL A 510 31.32 -31.26 35.42
N GLY A 511 30.45 -31.46 36.42
CA GLY A 511 30.32 -32.71 37.13
C GLY A 511 29.78 -33.85 36.23
N LEU A 512 28.85 -33.56 35.34
CA LEU A 512 28.34 -34.52 34.37
C LEU A 512 29.38 -34.87 33.28
N GLU A 513 30.08 -33.85 32.77
CA GLU A 513 31.19 -34.01 31.83
C GLU A 513 32.32 -34.84 32.45
N LEU A 514 32.66 -34.55 33.73
CA LEU A 514 33.67 -35.31 34.45
C LEU A 514 33.28 -36.77 34.69
N ARG A 515 31.99 -37.00 35.01
CA ARG A 515 31.49 -38.37 35.16
C ARG A 515 31.53 -39.14 33.84
N ALA A 516 31.15 -38.53 32.74
CA ALA A 516 31.22 -39.12 31.41
C ALA A 516 32.68 -39.40 30.99
N GLU A 517 33.61 -38.45 31.27
CA GLU A 517 35.04 -38.67 31.02
C GLU A 517 35.62 -39.82 31.88
N VAL A 518 35.26 -39.88 33.17
CA VAL A 518 35.72 -40.94 34.09
C VAL A 518 35.13 -42.29 33.70
N GLU A 519 33.90 -42.35 33.22
CA GLU A 519 33.25 -43.59 32.77
C GLU A 519 33.89 -44.14 31.48
N LEU A 520 34.34 -43.24 30.58
CA LEU A 520 34.98 -43.62 29.32
C LEU A 520 36.48 -43.92 29.44
N LEU A 521 37.22 -43.23 30.25
CA LEU A 521 38.69 -43.24 30.26
C LEU A 521 39.30 -43.77 31.57
N GLY A 522 38.47 -43.96 32.59
CA GLY A 522 38.93 -44.35 33.94
C GLY A 522 39.48 -43.15 34.75
N PRO A 523 39.36 -43.20 36.10
CA PRO A 523 39.67 -42.07 36.96
C PRO A 523 41.13 -41.60 36.89
N ASP A 524 42.08 -42.52 36.76
CA ASP A 524 43.52 -42.19 36.73
C ASP A 524 43.94 -41.49 35.45
N ASN A 525 43.36 -41.86 34.31
CA ASN A 525 43.66 -41.26 33.01
C ASN A 525 43.06 -39.85 32.87
N VAL A 526 41.86 -39.62 33.41
CA VAL A 526 41.22 -38.28 33.42
C VAL A 526 42.02 -37.30 34.29
N MET A 527 42.53 -37.77 35.42
CA MET A 527 43.37 -36.94 36.29
C MET A 527 44.69 -36.55 35.61
N MET A 528 45.29 -37.50 34.88
CA MET A 528 46.53 -37.24 34.14
C MET A 528 46.33 -36.23 32.96
N ILE A 529 45.24 -36.36 32.21
CA ILE A 529 44.89 -35.43 31.12
C ILE A 529 44.65 -34.01 31.64
N ARG A 530 43.99 -33.88 32.79
CA ARG A 530 43.76 -32.54 33.41
C ARG A 530 45.05 -31.91 33.92
N VAL A 531 45.90 -32.66 34.55
CA VAL A 531 47.20 -32.15 34.99
C VAL A 531 48.01 -31.68 33.78
N VAL A 532 48.05 -32.44 32.68
CA VAL A 532 48.75 -32.04 31.45
C VAL A 532 48.15 -30.79 30.82
N ARG A 533 46.80 -30.67 30.83
CA ARG A 533 46.11 -29.46 30.29
C ARG A 533 46.34 -28.23 31.14
N GLU A 534 46.45 -28.37 32.48
CA GLU A 534 46.74 -27.25 33.36
C GLU A 534 48.20 -26.79 33.19
N PHE A 535 49.14 -27.72 32.95
CA PHE A 535 50.51 -27.39 32.60
C PHE A 535 50.67 -26.74 31.22
N ALA A 536 49.77 -27.00 30.27
CA ALA A 536 49.77 -26.37 28.95
C ALA A 536 49.27 -24.92 28.98
N ASN A 537 48.50 -24.53 30.00
CA ASN A 537 47.98 -23.18 30.21
C ASN A 537 48.90 -22.26 31.03
N PHE A 538 50.08 -22.75 31.44
CA PHE A 538 51.08 -21.88 32.05
C PHE A 538 51.75 -21.02 30.98
N ASP A 539 51.49 -19.76 30.97
CA ASP A 539 52.19 -18.74 30.17
C ASP A 539 53.66 -18.74 30.55
N VAL A 540 54.49 -19.34 29.70
CA VAL A 540 55.93 -19.30 29.82
C VAL A 540 56.37 -17.89 29.35
N PRO A 541 56.96 -17.08 30.21
CA PRO A 541 57.43 -15.74 29.79
C PRO A 541 58.44 -15.88 28.66
N GLN A 542 58.16 -15.26 27.53
CA GLN A 542 58.99 -15.25 26.29
C GLN A 542 60.27 -14.41 26.41
N TYR A 543 61.00 -14.49 27.49
CA TYR A 543 62.28 -13.81 27.61
C TYR A 543 63.34 -14.76 28.15
N ILE A 544 63.89 -15.57 27.27
CA ILE A 544 65.17 -16.23 27.48
C ILE A 544 66.06 -15.91 26.27
N GLY A 545 66.69 -14.75 26.33
CA GLY A 545 67.90 -14.50 25.54
C GLY A 545 69.11 -15.02 26.30
N GLY A 546 69.77 -16.02 25.71
CA GLY A 546 71.10 -16.46 26.15
C GLY A 546 71.12 -17.81 26.92
N GLY A 547 71.68 -18.80 26.26
CA GLY A 547 71.92 -20.19 26.66
C GLY A 547 72.11 -20.45 28.15
N GLY A 548 71.10 -20.92 28.78
CA GLY A 548 71.07 -21.39 30.15
C GLY A 548 70.28 -22.69 30.27
N ASP A 549 70.89 -23.64 30.88
CA ASP A 549 70.49 -25.01 31.11
C ASP A 549 69.09 -25.11 31.74
N ILE A 550 68.20 -25.94 31.22
CA ILE A 550 66.83 -26.19 31.70
C ILE A 550 66.85 -26.65 33.21
N SER A 551 67.98 -27.19 33.65
CA SER A 551 68.14 -27.60 35.08
C SER A 551 68.16 -26.39 36.04
N ALA A 552 68.57 -25.20 35.60
CA ALA A 552 68.57 -23.99 36.40
C ALA A 552 67.18 -23.38 36.53
N TYR A 553 66.30 -23.57 35.52
CA TYR A 553 64.94 -23.09 35.54
C TYR A 553 64.02 -23.93 36.45
N LEU A 554 64.27 -25.22 36.51
CA LEU A 554 63.57 -26.10 37.46
C LEU A 554 63.88 -25.83 38.93
N GLN A 555 65.02 -25.22 39.20
CA GLN A 555 65.39 -24.82 40.57
C GLN A 555 64.80 -23.48 41.03
N THR A 556 64.24 -22.68 40.09
CA THR A 556 63.60 -21.39 40.42
C THR A 556 62.07 -21.51 40.58
N LEU A 557 61.50 -22.66 40.33
CA LEU A 557 60.09 -22.91 40.64
C LEU A 557 59.91 -22.93 42.15
N PRO A 558 59.01 -22.08 42.71
CA PRO A 558 58.81 -22.01 44.16
C PRO A 558 58.21 -23.33 44.65
N LEU A 559 59.07 -24.14 45.25
CA LEU A 559 58.69 -25.38 45.94
C LEU A 559 57.44 -25.29 46.85
N PRO A 560 57.15 -24.10 47.44
CA PRO A 560 55.92 -23.91 48.19
C PRO A 560 54.62 -24.04 47.36
N ALA A 561 54.63 -23.52 46.11
CA ALA A 561 53.44 -23.58 45.26
C ALA A 561 53.11 -25.02 44.80
N MET A 562 54.12 -25.85 44.61
CA MET A 562 53.94 -27.28 44.27
C MET A 562 53.50 -28.08 45.50
N GLN A 563 53.97 -27.75 46.68
CA GLN A 563 53.50 -28.35 47.94
C GLN A 563 52.08 -27.96 48.27
N ASP A 564 51.71 -26.71 47.99
CA ASP A 564 50.32 -26.23 48.19
C ASP A 564 49.33 -26.89 47.18
N LEU A 565 49.77 -27.10 45.95
CA LEU A 565 49.02 -27.84 44.94
C LEU A 565 48.83 -29.33 45.35
N LEU A 566 49.88 -29.96 45.84
CA LEU A 566 49.83 -31.33 46.34
C LEU A 566 49.01 -31.44 47.64
N ALA A 567 49.01 -30.41 48.48
CA ALA A 567 48.17 -30.34 49.65
C ALA A 567 46.69 -30.18 49.31
N ARG A 568 46.35 -29.31 48.33
CA ARG A 568 45.00 -29.17 47.80
C ARG A 568 44.49 -30.45 47.12
N LEU A 569 45.32 -31.10 46.37
CA LEU A 569 45.01 -32.41 45.74
C LEU A 569 44.75 -33.49 46.79
N ARG A 570 45.48 -33.48 47.92
CA ARG A 570 45.24 -34.39 49.05
C ARG A 570 43.95 -34.05 49.79
N GLN A 571 43.63 -32.77 49.98
CA GLN A 571 42.35 -32.33 50.55
C GLN A 571 41.17 -32.78 49.70
N LEU A 572 41.22 -32.56 48.40
CA LEU A 572 40.16 -33.03 47.48
C LEU A 572 39.99 -34.54 47.48
N ARG A 573 41.07 -35.30 47.69
CA ARG A 573 41.00 -36.76 47.85
C ARG A 573 40.38 -37.20 49.17
N THR A 574 40.55 -36.41 50.20
CA THR A 574 39.97 -36.67 51.53
C THR A 574 38.48 -36.28 51.56
N GLU A 575 38.09 -35.20 50.89
CA GLU A 575 36.69 -34.79 50.72
C GLU A 575 35.91 -35.81 49.85
N GLN A 576 36.53 -36.38 48.82
CA GLN A 576 35.90 -37.44 48.00
C GLN A 576 35.71 -38.75 48.79
N GLN A 577 36.55 -39.05 49.76
CA GLN A 577 36.38 -40.22 50.63
C GLN A 577 35.33 -40.02 51.73
N LEU A 578 35.04 -38.75 52.08
CA LEU A 578 33.99 -38.39 53.05
C LEU A 578 32.58 -38.34 52.41
N THR A 579 32.49 -38.23 51.08
CA THR A 579 31.22 -38.20 50.36
C THR A 579 30.73 -39.57 49.88
N THR A 580 31.47 -40.67 50.13
CA THR A 580 31.06 -42.03 49.82
C THR A 580 30.61 -42.80 51.09
N GLY A 581 29.89 -42.18 51.96
CA GLY A 581 29.11 -42.84 53.01
C GLY A 581 27.69 -43.12 52.54
N PRO A 582 27.06 -44.23 52.96
CA PRO A 582 25.81 -44.69 52.33
C PRO A 582 24.66 -43.76 52.68
N ALA A 583 24.11 -43.13 51.64
CA ALA A 583 22.88 -42.37 51.72
C ALA A 583 21.68 -43.31 51.71
N HIS A 584 21.13 -43.54 52.85
CA HIS A 584 19.73 -43.88 53.01
C HIS A 584 19.13 -42.88 53.95
N GLN A 585 18.48 -41.86 53.42
CA GLN A 585 17.44 -41.16 54.13
C GLN A 585 16.44 -40.63 53.07
N GLU A 586 15.28 -41.27 53.11
CA GLU A 586 14.08 -40.90 52.37
C GLU A 586 13.69 -39.46 52.71
N LEU A 587 13.48 -38.66 51.70
CA LEU A 587 12.84 -37.35 51.81
C LEU A 587 11.32 -37.54 51.87
N PRO A 588 10.60 -36.84 52.72
CA PRO A 588 9.15 -36.94 52.76
C PRO A 588 8.52 -36.35 51.51
N VAL A 589 7.55 -37.07 51.00
CA VAL A 589 6.67 -36.69 49.90
C VAL A 589 5.80 -35.53 50.41
N GLU A 590 5.91 -34.37 49.83
CA GLU A 590 5.03 -33.24 50.03
C GLU A 590 3.71 -33.52 49.29
N GLU A 591 2.66 -33.69 50.08
CA GLU A 591 1.29 -33.89 49.66
C GLU A 591 0.82 -32.70 48.83
N GLN A 592 0.33 -32.97 47.62
CA GLN A 592 -0.44 -32.02 46.85
C GLN A 592 -1.81 -31.84 47.50
N PRO A 593 -2.34 -30.61 47.59
CA PRO A 593 -3.71 -30.44 48.06
C PRO A 593 -4.68 -30.95 47.01
N GLU A 594 -5.54 -31.81 47.49
CA GLU A 594 -6.71 -32.42 46.86
C GLU A 594 -7.65 -31.32 46.34
N LYS A 595 -8.00 -31.41 45.08
CA LYS A 595 -9.08 -30.63 44.46
C LYS A 595 -10.41 -31.22 44.91
N ASP A 596 -11.13 -30.46 45.69
CA ASP A 596 -12.54 -30.72 45.99
C ASP A 596 -13.41 -30.49 44.71
N PRO A 597 -14.26 -31.43 44.34
CA PRO A 597 -15.26 -31.22 43.32
C PRO A 597 -16.63 -31.00 43.94
N THR A 598 -17.08 -29.76 43.95
CA THR A 598 -18.51 -29.39 43.98
C THR A 598 -18.63 -27.88 43.82
N ASP A 599 -19.20 -27.42 42.70
CA ASP A 599 -20.52 -26.85 42.66
C ASP A 599 -20.83 -26.40 41.22
N GLU A 600 -21.77 -27.16 40.68
CA GLU A 600 -22.69 -26.71 39.64
C GLU A 600 -23.63 -25.67 40.29
N GLU A 601 -23.66 -24.46 39.71
CA GLU A 601 -24.90 -23.78 39.26
C GLU A 601 -24.53 -22.51 38.50
#